data_03ef67c510bc21a6af4cbb66abb44ee0
#
_entry.id   03ef67c510bc21a6af4cbb66abb44ee0
#
_cell.length_a   1.000
_cell.length_b   1.000
_cell.length_c   1.000
_cell.angle_alpha   90.00
_cell.angle_beta   90.00
_cell.angle_gamma   90.00
#
_symmetry.space_group_name_H-M   'P 1'
#
loop_
_entity.id
_entity.type
_entity.pdbx_description
1 polymer ?
#
loop_
_entity_poly.entity_id
_entity_poly.type
_entity_poly.pdbx_seq_one_letter_code
_entity_poly.pdbx_strand_id
1 'polypeptide(L)'
;MSQAEVSHAAAAAREESEAELRARILDLVGEHWRRFHQRPAFVPGETRLSYAGRIYGAEEMRNLAGSALDFWLTAGPNALKFEETMKEFFGARRFLAVNSGSSANLIMVSTLCQDELERRLPKTGPRRMVPGDEVITPAVTFPTTLNPILQNGLVPVFVDCELGTYNIDPALIEGAVGPRTRAIFAPHTVGNPLDMDRLTDIAERHNLWLLEDGCDALGATFDGRLVGTFGQMSSLSFYPAHHITMGEGGGVAINDLALMKTATSMRDWGRDCYCEPGMNDTCGRRFGWTLGDLPPGYDHKYTYSSIGYNLKIGDMQAAVGLAQAARIDDFVARRRANFAHYMDRLAPLEGQIVLPVVHPKASPSPFGFPITVREGIDRNALVRWLEDAKIETRLVFGGNILRQPGYRSIARRVHGELANSDAIMNRSLFIGVYPGLTPEMIDYAADAVIAFFRKHG
;
A
#
# COMPACT_ATOMS: atom_id res chain seq x y z
N MET A 1 -69.66 13.26 -39.15
CA MET A 1 -68.68 12.75 -38.17
C MET A 1 -67.41 13.59 -38.35
N SER A 2 -67.13 14.46 -37.41
CA SER A 2 -66.13 15.52 -37.48
C SER A 2 -64.68 15.05 -37.30
N GLN A 3 -63.81 15.69 -38.06
CA GLN A 3 -62.33 15.51 -37.97
C GLN A 3 -61.70 15.96 -36.62
N ALA A 4 -62.50 15.91 -35.55
CA ALA A 4 -62.07 16.41 -34.22
C ALA A 4 -61.64 15.37 -33.21
N GLU A 5 -61.54 14.09 -33.57
CA GLU A 5 -61.23 13.00 -32.61
C GLU A 5 -59.89 12.28 -32.83
N VAL A 6 -59.02 12.80 -33.67
CA VAL A 6 -57.63 12.21 -33.86
C VAL A 6 -56.56 13.09 -33.25
N SER A 7 -56.92 14.01 -32.38
CA SER A 7 -55.97 14.81 -31.61
C SER A 7 -55.81 14.27 -30.19
N HIS A 8 -55.48 13.01 -30.05
CA HIS A 8 -55.13 12.51 -28.73
C HIS A 8 -53.75 11.87 -28.73
N ALA A 9 -52.94 12.55 -27.93
CA ALA A 9 -51.80 12.01 -27.22
C ALA A 9 -50.56 11.68 -28.06
N ALA A 10 -50.04 12.60 -28.80
CA ALA A 10 -48.62 12.79 -28.74
C ALA A 10 -48.34 13.72 -27.51
N ALA A 11 -48.52 13.16 -26.30
CA ALA A 11 -47.81 13.73 -25.15
C ALA A 11 -46.35 13.68 -25.55
N ALA A 12 -45.78 14.84 -25.91
CA ALA A 12 -44.36 14.96 -26.16
C ALA A 12 -43.68 14.38 -24.92
N ALA A 13 -43.12 13.14 -25.07
CA ALA A 13 -42.31 12.55 -24.02
C ALA A 13 -41.25 13.63 -23.70
N ARG A 14 -41.30 14.18 -22.51
CA ARG A 14 -40.30 15.16 -22.05
C ARG A 14 -38.97 14.52 -22.31
N GLU A 15 -38.15 15.17 -23.11
CA GLU A 15 -36.82 14.71 -23.40
C GLU A 15 -36.07 14.59 -22.08
N GLU A 16 -35.60 13.39 -21.76
CA GLU A 16 -34.87 13.11 -20.51
C GLU A 16 -33.62 13.96 -20.46
N SER A 17 -33.41 14.69 -19.38
CA SER A 17 -32.21 15.49 -19.17
C SER A 17 -30.97 14.61 -18.99
N GLU A 18 -29.78 15.14 -19.26
CA GLU A 18 -28.50 14.44 -19.03
C GLU A 18 -28.40 13.93 -17.58
N ALA A 19 -28.80 14.70 -16.58
CA ALA A 19 -28.79 14.29 -15.19
C ALA A 19 -29.73 13.11 -14.89
N GLU A 20 -30.94 13.12 -15.46
CA GLU A 20 -31.91 12.02 -15.32
C GLU A 20 -31.40 10.75 -16.00
N LEU A 21 -30.86 10.84 -17.21
CA LEU A 21 -30.25 9.72 -17.93
C LEU A 21 -29.05 9.13 -17.15
N ARG A 22 -28.15 10.00 -16.65
CA ARG A 22 -27.03 9.61 -15.82
C ARG A 22 -27.49 8.84 -14.57
N ALA A 23 -28.46 9.37 -13.85
CA ALA A 23 -29.00 8.72 -12.65
C ALA A 23 -29.54 7.33 -12.98
N ARG A 24 -30.32 7.20 -14.06
CA ARG A 24 -30.85 5.91 -14.53
C ARG A 24 -29.76 4.90 -14.91
N ILE A 25 -28.70 5.34 -15.59
CA ILE A 25 -27.54 4.48 -15.90
C ILE A 25 -26.90 3.95 -14.62
N LEU A 26 -26.64 4.84 -13.64
CA LEU A 26 -26.03 4.46 -12.37
C LEU A 26 -26.93 3.53 -11.53
N ASP A 27 -28.25 3.69 -11.61
CA ASP A 27 -29.20 2.78 -10.97
C ASP A 27 -29.19 1.40 -11.61
N LEU A 28 -29.12 1.31 -12.95
CA LEU A 28 -28.96 0.04 -13.67
C LEU A 28 -27.64 -0.66 -13.31
N VAL A 29 -26.55 0.08 -13.14
CA VAL A 29 -25.26 -0.46 -12.65
C VAL A 29 -25.44 -1.07 -11.25
N GLY A 30 -26.13 -0.38 -10.35
CA GLY A 30 -26.44 -0.89 -9.01
C GLY A 30 -27.34 -2.14 -9.05
N GLU A 31 -28.32 -2.18 -9.94
CA GLU A 31 -29.18 -3.35 -10.16
C GLU A 31 -28.37 -4.54 -10.70
N HIS A 32 -27.49 -4.31 -11.67
CA HIS A 32 -26.61 -5.34 -12.21
C HIS A 32 -25.76 -5.98 -11.10
N TRP A 33 -25.16 -5.14 -10.21
CA TRP A 33 -24.40 -5.65 -9.09
C TRP A 33 -25.27 -6.54 -8.18
N ARG A 34 -26.47 -6.09 -7.80
CA ARG A 34 -27.36 -6.87 -6.93
C ARG A 34 -27.74 -8.22 -7.51
N ARG A 35 -27.88 -8.32 -8.84
CA ARG A 35 -28.30 -9.55 -9.52
C ARG A 35 -27.16 -10.53 -9.77
N PHE A 36 -25.95 -10.04 -10.10
CA PHE A 36 -24.91 -10.86 -10.71
C PHE A 36 -23.58 -10.89 -9.95
N HIS A 37 -23.42 -10.09 -8.89
CA HIS A 37 -22.17 -10.02 -8.12
C HIS A 37 -22.32 -10.53 -6.68
N GLN A 38 -23.37 -11.29 -6.41
CA GLN A 38 -23.53 -11.92 -5.09
C GLN A 38 -22.53 -13.08 -4.94
N ARG A 39 -21.97 -13.20 -3.77
CA ARG A 39 -21.07 -14.32 -3.47
C ARG A 39 -21.87 -15.60 -3.26
N PRO A 40 -21.42 -16.73 -3.83
CA PRO A 40 -22.04 -18.03 -3.52
C PRO A 40 -21.86 -18.38 -2.03
N ALA A 41 -22.74 -19.23 -1.51
CA ALA A 41 -22.61 -19.78 -0.18
C ALA A 41 -21.30 -20.58 -0.06
N PHE A 42 -20.72 -20.56 1.12
CA PHE A 42 -19.53 -21.36 1.42
C PHE A 42 -19.90 -22.84 1.55
N VAL A 43 -19.16 -23.69 0.85
CA VAL A 43 -19.24 -25.14 0.96
C VAL A 43 -17.84 -25.67 1.30
N PRO A 44 -17.65 -26.25 2.52
CA PRO A 44 -16.36 -26.79 2.94
C PRO A 44 -15.80 -27.83 1.95
N GLY A 45 -14.52 -27.68 1.58
CA GLY A 45 -13.85 -28.56 0.62
C GLY A 45 -14.14 -28.30 -0.86
N GLU A 46 -15.14 -27.49 -1.17
CA GLU A 46 -15.51 -27.12 -2.55
C GLU A 46 -15.20 -25.66 -2.85
N THR A 47 -15.64 -24.75 -1.97
CA THR A 47 -15.40 -23.31 -2.11
C THR A 47 -13.94 -22.98 -1.80
N ARG A 48 -13.26 -22.32 -2.76
CA ARG A 48 -11.89 -21.87 -2.57
C ARG A 48 -11.82 -20.70 -1.60
N LEU A 49 -11.04 -20.83 -0.54
CA LEU A 49 -10.71 -19.78 0.40
C LEU A 49 -9.47 -19.03 -0.11
N SER A 50 -9.67 -17.87 -0.69
CA SER A 50 -8.55 -17.06 -1.19
C SER A 50 -7.78 -16.39 -0.04
N TYR A 51 -6.45 -16.21 -0.22
CA TYR A 51 -5.63 -15.48 0.74
C TYR A 51 -5.99 -13.98 0.80
N ALA A 52 -6.53 -13.44 -0.27
CA ALA A 52 -7.02 -12.07 -0.40
C ALA A 52 -8.16 -12.02 -1.42
N GLY A 53 -8.93 -10.94 -1.40
CA GLY A 53 -10.02 -10.80 -2.36
C GLY A 53 -10.61 -9.39 -2.35
N ARG A 54 -11.09 -8.98 -3.53
CA ARG A 54 -11.78 -7.71 -3.69
C ARG A 54 -13.11 -7.74 -2.95
N ILE A 55 -13.31 -6.77 -2.06
CA ILE A 55 -14.60 -6.53 -1.43
C ILE A 55 -15.13 -5.23 -1.99
N TYR A 56 -16.19 -5.33 -2.79
CA TYR A 56 -16.83 -4.19 -3.42
C TYR A 56 -18.34 -4.35 -3.43
N GLY A 57 -19.03 -3.24 -3.59
CA GLY A 57 -20.46 -3.13 -3.65
C GLY A 57 -20.93 -2.43 -4.93
N ALA A 58 -22.18 -2.01 -4.90
CA ALA A 58 -22.77 -1.22 -5.98
C ALA A 58 -22.09 0.16 -6.09
N GLU A 59 -21.59 0.71 -4.98
CA GLU A 59 -21.02 2.06 -4.94
C GLU A 59 -19.71 2.16 -5.72
N GLU A 60 -18.82 1.18 -5.60
CA GLU A 60 -17.59 1.14 -6.38
C GLU A 60 -17.88 1.07 -7.88
N MET A 61 -18.88 0.27 -8.27
CA MET A 61 -19.28 0.16 -9.67
C MET A 61 -19.97 1.44 -10.18
N ARG A 62 -20.82 2.07 -9.36
CA ARG A 62 -21.46 3.35 -9.69
C ARG A 62 -20.44 4.47 -9.86
N ASN A 63 -19.48 4.57 -8.92
CA ASN A 63 -18.42 5.57 -8.99
C ASN A 63 -17.55 5.39 -10.24
N LEU A 64 -17.18 4.15 -10.57
CA LEU A 64 -16.44 3.83 -11.79
C LEU A 64 -17.22 4.24 -13.04
N ALA A 65 -18.50 3.84 -13.12
CA ALA A 65 -19.36 4.17 -14.26
C ALA A 65 -19.59 5.69 -14.35
N GLY A 66 -19.81 6.37 -13.23
CA GLY A 66 -19.95 7.82 -13.18
C GLY A 66 -18.72 8.55 -13.71
N SER A 67 -17.53 8.14 -13.27
CA SER A 67 -16.27 8.70 -13.79
C SER A 67 -16.05 8.41 -15.27
N ALA A 68 -16.51 7.24 -15.75
CA ALA A 68 -16.46 6.92 -17.19
C ALA A 68 -17.40 7.82 -18.01
N LEU A 69 -18.55 8.20 -17.48
CA LEU A 69 -19.47 9.15 -18.14
C LEU A 69 -18.88 10.57 -18.20
N ASP A 70 -18.09 10.98 -17.20
CA ASP A 70 -17.36 12.26 -17.21
C ASP A 70 -16.20 12.25 -18.22
N PHE A 71 -15.71 11.09 -18.60
CA PHE A 71 -14.63 10.84 -19.55
C PHE A 71 -13.34 11.60 -19.24
N TRP A 72 -13.05 11.84 -17.96
CA TRP A 72 -11.78 12.38 -17.51
C TRP A 72 -10.78 11.23 -17.30
N LEU A 73 -9.87 11.02 -18.24
CA LEU A 73 -9.06 9.80 -18.33
C LEU A 73 -7.72 9.85 -17.58
N THR A 74 -7.24 11.02 -17.19
CA THR A 74 -6.02 11.19 -16.39
C THR A 74 -6.38 11.58 -14.96
N ALA A 75 -5.41 11.94 -14.12
CA ALA A 75 -5.71 12.48 -12.80
C ALA A 75 -6.66 13.69 -12.91
N GLY A 76 -7.74 13.68 -12.15
CA GLY A 76 -8.82 14.66 -12.25
C GLY A 76 -9.52 14.91 -10.91
N PRO A 77 -10.81 15.30 -10.94
CA PRO A 77 -11.55 15.66 -9.73
C PRO A 77 -11.61 14.54 -8.68
N ASN A 78 -11.81 13.27 -9.10
CA ASN A 78 -11.84 12.15 -8.17
C ASN A 78 -10.47 11.89 -7.54
N ALA A 79 -9.39 12.03 -8.31
CA ALA A 79 -8.03 11.88 -7.80
C ALA A 79 -7.72 12.95 -6.74
N LEU A 80 -8.08 14.21 -6.97
CA LEU A 80 -7.90 15.30 -6.00
C LEU A 80 -8.72 15.05 -4.73
N LYS A 81 -9.98 14.63 -4.87
CA LYS A 81 -10.85 14.32 -3.73
C LYS A 81 -10.32 13.13 -2.94
N PHE A 82 -9.79 12.10 -3.61
CA PHE A 82 -9.18 10.95 -2.96
C PHE A 82 -7.91 11.35 -2.19
N GLU A 83 -7.05 12.18 -2.79
CA GLU A 83 -5.86 12.72 -2.11
C GLU A 83 -6.24 13.49 -0.84
N GLU A 84 -7.26 14.33 -0.87
CA GLU A 84 -7.72 15.06 0.31
C GLU A 84 -8.31 14.11 1.37
N THR A 85 -9.16 13.15 0.97
CA THR A 85 -9.71 12.15 1.87
C THR A 85 -8.62 11.36 2.60
N MET A 86 -7.60 10.91 1.88
CA MET A 86 -6.50 10.14 2.48
C MET A 86 -5.54 11.03 3.29
N LYS A 87 -5.34 12.28 2.89
CA LYS A 87 -4.60 13.26 3.67
C LYS A 87 -5.26 13.50 5.03
N GLU A 88 -6.58 13.67 5.06
CA GLU A 88 -7.34 13.81 6.31
C GLU A 88 -7.26 12.53 7.16
N PHE A 89 -7.42 11.36 6.55
CA PHE A 89 -7.31 10.06 7.24
C PHE A 89 -5.98 9.91 7.97
N PHE A 90 -4.85 10.26 7.34
CA PHE A 90 -3.53 10.18 7.95
C PHE A 90 -3.17 11.39 8.81
N GLY A 91 -3.88 12.50 8.72
CA GLY A 91 -3.45 13.78 9.28
C GLY A 91 -2.12 14.26 8.67
N ALA A 92 -1.79 13.82 7.46
CA ALA A 92 -0.55 14.14 6.76
C ALA A 92 -0.56 15.57 6.20
N ARG A 93 0.61 16.09 5.85
CA ARG A 93 0.74 17.41 5.20
C ARG A 93 0.27 17.38 3.75
N ARG A 94 0.52 16.28 3.07
CA ARG A 94 0.06 16.00 1.70
C ARG A 94 -0.14 14.49 1.55
N PHE A 95 -1.07 14.11 0.69
CA PHE A 95 -1.17 12.78 0.16
C PHE A 95 -1.08 12.84 -1.36
N LEU A 96 -0.26 11.99 -1.98
CA LEU A 96 -0.13 11.90 -3.42
C LEU A 96 -0.66 10.56 -3.90
N ALA A 97 -1.73 10.54 -4.66
CA ALA A 97 -2.19 9.35 -5.33
C ALA A 97 -1.29 9.00 -6.53
N VAL A 98 -0.91 7.74 -6.62
CA VAL A 98 -0.02 7.19 -7.66
C VAL A 98 -0.57 5.87 -8.19
N ASN A 99 0.00 5.39 -9.31
CA ASN A 99 -0.51 4.22 -10.02
C ASN A 99 -0.19 2.87 -9.36
N SER A 100 0.63 2.83 -8.32
CA SER A 100 0.91 1.60 -7.53
C SER A 100 1.66 1.91 -6.24
N GLY A 101 1.63 0.97 -5.26
CA GLY A 101 2.50 1.04 -4.09
C GLY A 101 4.00 1.00 -4.44
N SER A 102 4.35 0.29 -5.50
CA SER A 102 5.73 0.27 -6.01
C SER A 102 6.19 1.66 -6.47
N SER A 103 5.33 2.39 -7.15
CA SER A 103 5.58 3.78 -7.55
C SER A 103 5.64 4.72 -6.36
N ALA A 104 4.85 4.46 -5.31
CA ALA A 104 4.92 5.20 -4.06
C ALA A 104 6.31 5.05 -3.40
N ASN A 105 6.80 3.83 -3.28
CA ASN A 105 8.15 3.54 -2.78
C ASN A 105 9.23 4.24 -3.62
N LEU A 106 9.11 4.19 -4.94
CA LEU A 106 10.05 4.84 -5.86
C LEU A 106 10.07 6.36 -5.66
N ILE A 107 8.90 7.00 -5.56
CA ILE A 107 8.81 8.44 -5.31
C ILE A 107 9.45 8.81 -3.98
N MET A 108 9.18 8.07 -2.90
CA MET A 108 9.75 8.38 -1.58
C MET A 108 11.27 8.43 -1.62
N VAL A 109 11.91 7.38 -2.12
CA VAL A 109 13.39 7.31 -2.16
C VAL A 109 13.95 8.33 -3.14
N SER A 110 13.37 8.43 -4.35
CA SER A 110 13.85 9.37 -5.38
C SER A 110 13.71 10.83 -4.96
N THR A 111 12.69 11.17 -4.18
CA THR A 111 12.51 12.52 -3.61
C THR A 111 13.71 12.91 -2.75
N LEU A 112 14.19 12.00 -1.90
CA LEU A 112 15.30 12.26 -0.98
C LEU A 112 16.65 12.36 -1.69
N CYS A 113 16.72 12.00 -2.97
CA CYS A 113 17.94 12.08 -3.78
C CYS A 113 18.04 13.37 -4.62
N GLN A 114 17.00 14.22 -4.66
CA GLN A 114 16.98 15.39 -5.55
C GLN A 114 17.83 16.56 -5.07
N ASP A 115 18.63 17.17 -5.95
CA ASP A 115 19.53 18.29 -5.64
C ASP A 115 18.78 19.51 -5.08
N GLU A 116 17.59 19.80 -5.57
CA GLU A 116 16.78 20.93 -5.11
C GLU A 116 16.37 20.83 -3.64
N LEU A 117 16.35 19.60 -3.09
CA LEU A 117 16.00 19.36 -1.71
C LEU A 117 17.01 20.00 -0.74
N GLU A 118 18.28 20.05 -1.11
CA GLU A 118 19.35 20.61 -0.28
C GLU A 118 19.10 22.08 0.11
N ARG A 119 18.39 22.83 -0.74
CA ARG A 119 18.02 24.23 -0.48
C ARG A 119 16.82 24.37 0.46
N ARG A 120 16.08 23.31 0.68
CA ARG A 120 14.83 23.30 1.47
C ARG A 120 15.00 22.67 2.84
N LEU A 121 15.99 21.79 2.97
CA LEU A 121 16.26 21.11 4.22
C LEU A 121 16.83 22.09 5.26
N PRO A 122 16.47 21.90 6.54
CA PRO A 122 17.09 22.62 7.64
C PRO A 122 18.58 22.24 7.72
N LYS A 123 19.38 23.12 8.30
CA LYS A 123 20.83 22.87 8.47
C LYS A 123 21.13 21.71 9.44
N THR A 124 20.16 21.37 10.28
CA THR A 124 20.22 20.25 11.23
C THR A 124 19.20 19.20 10.84
N GLY A 125 19.51 17.92 11.08
CA GLY A 125 18.65 16.79 10.74
C GLY A 125 19.12 16.00 9.52
N PRO A 126 18.25 15.16 8.94
CA PRO A 126 18.61 14.29 7.81
C PRO A 126 19.02 15.10 6.59
N ARG A 127 19.99 14.58 5.85
CA ARG A 127 20.53 15.21 4.63
C ARG A 127 20.02 14.51 3.38
N ARG A 128 20.06 15.21 2.25
CA ARG A 128 19.84 14.63 0.93
C ARG A 128 20.71 13.38 0.74
N MET A 129 20.15 12.36 0.13
CA MET A 129 20.88 11.14 -0.22
C MET A 129 21.58 11.29 -1.57
N VAL A 130 22.76 10.71 -1.68
CA VAL A 130 23.54 10.66 -2.93
C VAL A 130 23.95 9.23 -3.25
N PRO A 131 24.27 8.91 -4.52
CA PRO A 131 24.75 7.58 -4.89
C PRO A 131 25.91 7.12 -3.97
N GLY A 132 25.81 5.88 -3.48
CA GLY A 132 26.73 5.30 -2.51
C GLY A 132 26.38 5.51 -1.04
N ASP A 133 25.40 6.37 -0.71
CA ASP A 133 24.82 6.44 0.63
C ASP A 133 24.07 5.15 0.96
N GLU A 134 23.95 4.85 2.24
CA GLU A 134 23.40 3.59 2.73
C GLU A 134 21.98 3.78 3.29
N VAL A 135 21.13 2.77 3.01
CA VAL A 135 19.74 2.67 3.52
C VAL A 135 19.58 1.35 4.26
N ILE A 136 19.26 1.41 5.55
CA ILE A 136 18.97 0.21 6.35
C ILE A 136 17.60 -0.32 5.97
N THR A 137 17.52 -1.64 5.69
CA THR A 137 16.28 -2.33 5.29
C THR A 137 16.31 -3.79 5.75
N PRO A 138 15.15 -4.44 6.03
CA PRO A 138 15.13 -5.86 6.39
C PRO A 138 15.48 -6.76 5.20
N ALA A 139 16.01 -7.94 5.50
CA ALA A 139 16.27 -8.96 4.46
C ALA A 139 14.98 -9.66 4.02
N VAL A 140 13.95 -9.75 4.88
CA VAL A 140 12.60 -10.19 4.48
C VAL A 140 11.82 -8.96 4.03
N THR A 141 11.69 -8.81 2.71
CA THR A 141 11.04 -7.64 2.15
C THR A 141 10.39 -7.94 0.80
N PHE A 142 9.48 -7.05 0.39
CA PHE A 142 8.97 -7.08 -0.97
C PHE A 142 9.99 -6.41 -1.92
N PRO A 143 10.12 -6.86 -3.17
CA PRO A 143 11.07 -6.30 -4.12
C PRO A 143 11.02 -4.77 -4.23
N THR A 144 9.84 -4.19 -4.18
CA THR A 144 9.69 -2.74 -4.42
C THR A 144 9.92 -1.86 -3.20
N THR A 145 10.17 -2.41 -2.01
CA THR A 145 10.80 -1.70 -0.90
C THR A 145 12.30 -1.53 -1.17
N LEU A 146 12.94 -2.55 -1.76
CA LEU A 146 14.38 -2.56 -2.05
C LEU A 146 14.76 -1.85 -3.37
N ASN A 147 13.99 -2.09 -4.43
CA ASN A 147 14.34 -1.63 -5.78
C ASN A 147 14.64 -0.12 -5.88
N PRO A 148 13.87 0.78 -5.25
CA PRO A 148 14.15 2.21 -5.29
C PRO A 148 15.51 2.60 -4.70
N ILE A 149 16.01 1.86 -3.72
CA ILE A 149 17.34 2.05 -3.14
C ILE A 149 18.39 1.83 -4.24
N LEU A 150 18.29 0.69 -4.94
CA LEU A 150 19.22 0.34 -6.02
C LEU A 150 19.10 1.26 -7.24
N GLN A 151 17.87 1.61 -7.62
CA GLN A 151 17.58 2.47 -8.77
C GLN A 151 18.11 3.90 -8.62
N ASN A 152 18.26 4.36 -7.37
CA ASN A 152 18.86 5.66 -7.07
C ASN A 152 20.37 5.57 -6.76
N GLY A 153 21.01 4.43 -7.03
CA GLY A 153 22.45 4.24 -6.79
C GLY A 153 22.85 4.16 -5.32
N LEU A 154 21.87 3.96 -4.43
CA LEU A 154 22.09 3.80 -3.00
C LEU A 154 22.48 2.35 -2.67
N VAL A 155 23.05 2.13 -1.50
CA VAL A 155 23.51 0.83 -1.03
C VAL A 155 22.59 0.33 0.09
N PRO A 156 21.85 -0.78 -0.10
CA PRO A 156 21.06 -1.35 0.99
C PRO A 156 21.96 -1.97 2.06
N VAL A 157 21.63 -1.73 3.32
CA VAL A 157 22.21 -2.37 4.48
C VAL A 157 21.18 -3.32 5.06
N PHE A 158 21.38 -4.60 4.85
CA PHE A 158 20.45 -5.62 5.29
C PHE A 158 20.63 -5.97 6.75
N VAL A 159 19.53 -5.99 7.47
CA VAL A 159 19.42 -6.40 8.87
C VAL A 159 18.45 -7.56 8.95
N ASP A 160 18.68 -8.48 9.90
CA ASP A 160 17.81 -9.63 10.10
C ASP A 160 16.41 -9.22 10.62
N CYS A 161 15.49 -10.14 10.56
CA CYS A 161 14.12 -9.99 11.04
C CYS A 161 13.89 -10.82 12.31
N GLU A 162 12.88 -10.49 13.08
CA GLU A 162 12.43 -11.30 14.20
C GLU A 162 11.43 -12.36 13.74
N LEU A 163 11.57 -13.59 14.24
CA LEU A 163 10.53 -14.60 14.07
C LEU A 163 9.26 -14.22 14.87
N GLY A 164 8.12 -14.37 14.25
CA GLY A 164 6.82 -14.05 14.84
C GLY A 164 6.35 -12.64 14.56
N THR A 165 7.18 -11.61 14.67
CA THR A 165 6.82 -10.26 14.20
C THR A 165 6.98 -10.14 12.68
N TYR A 166 7.93 -10.86 12.10
CA TYR A 166 8.38 -10.81 10.70
C TYR A 166 8.97 -9.45 10.29
N ASN A 167 9.06 -8.52 11.21
CA ASN A 167 9.61 -7.19 11.02
C ASN A 167 11.13 -7.18 11.18
N ILE A 168 11.79 -6.12 10.70
CA ILE A 168 13.20 -5.87 10.98
C ILE A 168 13.46 -5.92 12.49
N ASP A 169 14.53 -6.59 12.92
CA ASP A 169 14.90 -6.63 14.34
C ASP A 169 15.41 -5.25 14.79
N PRO A 170 14.66 -4.52 15.62
CA PRO A 170 15.05 -3.19 16.04
C PRO A 170 16.31 -3.16 16.91
N ALA A 171 16.66 -4.28 17.55
CA ALA A 171 17.88 -4.37 18.37
C ALA A 171 19.17 -4.36 17.52
N LEU A 172 19.08 -4.73 16.25
CA LEU A 172 20.22 -4.80 15.34
C LEU A 172 20.42 -3.51 14.51
N ILE A 173 19.42 -2.63 14.45
CA ILE A 173 19.44 -1.44 13.57
C ILE A 173 20.58 -0.50 13.95
N GLU A 174 20.74 -0.18 15.23
CA GLU A 174 21.74 0.80 15.68
C GLU A 174 23.16 0.36 15.36
N GLY A 175 23.46 -0.95 15.52
CA GLY A 175 24.75 -1.53 15.12
C GLY A 175 25.00 -1.50 13.60
N ALA A 176 23.94 -1.39 12.80
CA ALA A 176 24.03 -1.28 11.36
C ALA A 176 24.30 0.15 10.87
N VAL A 177 24.14 1.18 11.72
CA VAL A 177 24.40 2.58 11.35
C VAL A 177 25.89 2.80 11.10
N GLY A 178 26.22 3.37 9.96
CA GLY A 178 27.59 3.72 9.55
C GLY A 178 27.69 5.15 9.05
N PRO A 179 28.90 5.63 8.72
CA PRO A 179 29.12 7.03 8.29
C PRO A 179 28.34 7.43 7.04
N ARG A 180 27.96 6.45 6.20
CA ARG A 180 27.19 6.67 4.97
C ARG A 180 25.70 6.37 5.13
N THR A 181 25.26 5.90 6.28
CA THR A 181 23.84 5.63 6.52
C THR A 181 23.07 6.94 6.54
N ARG A 182 21.96 6.98 5.78
CA ARG A 182 21.09 8.17 5.64
C ARG A 182 19.63 7.90 5.91
N ALA A 183 19.20 6.64 5.82
CA ALA A 183 17.79 6.31 6.00
C ALA A 183 17.61 4.92 6.62
N ILE A 184 16.46 4.74 7.27
CA ILE A 184 15.82 3.46 7.57
C ILE A 184 14.59 3.38 6.69
N PHE A 185 14.45 2.31 5.91
CA PHE A 185 13.28 2.03 5.08
C PHE A 185 12.82 0.60 5.29
N ALA A 186 11.68 0.43 5.96
CA ALA A 186 11.19 -0.88 6.35
C ALA A 186 9.67 -1.00 6.18
N PRO A 187 9.16 -2.20 5.78
CA PRO A 187 7.74 -2.48 5.71
C PRO A 187 7.18 -2.86 7.09
N HIS A 188 5.91 -2.50 7.31
CA HIS A 188 5.08 -3.09 8.36
C HIS A 188 4.61 -4.47 7.87
N THR A 189 5.43 -5.48 8.09
CA THR A 189 5.32 -6.79 7.42
C THR A 189 3.99 -7.46 7.73
N VAL A 190 3.27 -7.84 6.67
CA VAL A 190 1.95 -8.51 6.75
C VAL A 190 0.93 -7.74 7.62
N GLY A 191 1.10 -6.41 7.72
CA GLY A 191 0.21 -5.52 8.47
C GLY A 191 0.49 -5.43 9.97
N ASN A 192 1.62 -5.97 10.43
CA ASN A 192 2.07 -5.87 11.81
C ASN A 192 2.97 -4.64 11.98
N PRO A 193 2.61 -3.66 12.84
CA PRO A 193 3.44 -2.48 13.05
C PRO A 193 4.87 -2.80 13.47
N LEU A 194 5.81 -2.04 12.93
CA LEU A 194 7.20 -1.98 13.42
C LEU A 194 7.24 -1.46 14.87
N ASP A 195 8.31 -1.72 15.61
CA ASP A 195 8.59 -1.03 16.88
C ASP A 195 8.95 0.44 16.61
N MET A 196 7.90 1.27 16.54
CA MET A 196 8.05 2.67 16.15
C MET A 196 8.76 3.50 17.20
N ASP A 197 8.71 3.12 18.48
CA ASP A 197 9.46 3.81 19.53
C ASP A 197 10.98 3.71 19.27
N ARG A 198 11.46 2.51 19.00
CA ARG A 198 12.89 2.29 18.73
C ARG A 198 13.33 2.86 17.38
N LEU A 199 12.52 2.70 16.33
CA LEU A 199 12.90 3.20 15.02
C LEU A 199 12.97 4.73 14.98
N THR A 200 12.01 5.41 15.60
CA THR A 200 12.02 6.87 15.68
C THR A 200 13.20 7.39 16.54
N ASP A 201 13.46 6.79 17.69
CA ASP A 201 14.60 7.16 18.54
C ASP A 201 15.94 7.02 17.81
N ILE A 202 16.16 5.88 17.12
CA ILE A 202 17.40 5.67 16.35
C ILE A 202 17.49 6.67 15.19
N ALA A 203 16.41 6.89 14.46
CA ALA A 203 16.39 7.82 13.33
C ALA A 203 16.71 9.26 13.78
N GLU A 204 16.14 9.71 14.90
CA GLU A 204 16.39 11.04 15.48
C GLU A 204 17.83 11.18 15.97
N ARG A 205 18.34 10.23 16.77
CA ARG A 205 19.71 10.29 17.32
C ARG A 205 20.79 10.29 16.24
N HIS A 206 20.55 9.60 15.14
CA HIS A 206 21.50 9.47 14.04
C HIS A 206 21.21 10.38 12.84
N ASN A 207 20.21 11.26 12.93
CA ASN A 207 19.76 12.15 11.85
C ASN A 207 19.49 11.39 10.55
N LEU A 208 18.72 10.29 10.63
CA LEU A 208 18.34 9.46 9.50
C LEU A 208 16.92 9.79 9.04
N TRP A 209 16.66 9.65 7.75
CA TRP A 209 15.29 9.57 7.23
C TRP A 209 14.64 8.28 7.73
N LEU A 210 13.40 8.36 8.17
CA LEU A 210 12.56 7.21 8.45
C LEU A 210 11.46 7.13 7.40
N LEU A 211 11.49 6.06 6.60
CA LEU A 211 10.49 5.77 5.58
C LEU A 211 9.72 4.51 5.98
N GLU A 212 8.40 4.61 5.96
CA GLU A 212 7.51 3.50 6.29
C GLU A 212 6.92 2.91 5.01
N ASP A 213 7.15 1.61 4.73
CA ASP A 213 6.36 0.93 3.72
C ASP A 213 5.09 0.39 4.38
N GLY A 214 4.02 1.16 4.25
CA GLY A 214 2.71 0.88 4.82
C GLY A 214 1.77 0.12 3.89
N CYS A 215 2.26 -0.44 2.78
CA CYS A 215 1.42 -1.11 1.77
C CYS A 215 0.53 -2.21 2.38
N ASP A 216 1.05 -2.97 3.34
CA ASP A 216 0.32 -4.04 4.01
C ASP A 216 -0.41 -3.61 5.29
N ALA A 217 -0.37 -2.32 5.69
CA ALA A 217 -0.71 -1.91 7.06
C ALA A 217 -1.69 -0.74 7.15
N LEU A 218 -2.49 -0.46 6.11
CA LEU A 218 -3.49 0.61 6.15
C LEU A 218 -4.43 0.45 7.36
N GLY A 219 -4.49 1.47 8.22
CA GLY A 219 -5.31 1.49 9.43
C GLY A 219 -4.69 0.79 10.64
N ALA A 220 -3.45 0.28 10.54
CA ALA A 220 -2.71 -0.17 11.71
C ALA A 220 -2.27 1.01 12.58
N THR A 221 -2.14 0.78 13.90
CA THR A 221 -1.70 1.82 14.83
C THR A 221 -0.61 1.29 15.76
N PHE A 222 0.24 2.22 16.21
CA PHE A 222 1.21 1.98 17.28
C PHE A 222 1.02 3.08 18.33
N ASP A 223 0.78 2.69 19.57
CA ASP A 223 0.43 3.59 20.69
C ASP A 223 -0.73 4.56 20.36
N GLY A 224 -1.76 4.02 19.66
CA GLY A 224 -2.95 4.78 19.21
C GLY A 224 -2.73 5.68 18.00
N ARG A 225 -1.51 5.85 17.52
CA ARG A 225 -1.15 6.66 16.34
C ARG A 225 -1.07 5.79 15.08
N LEU A 226 -1.64 6.24 13.97
CA LEU A 226 -1.58 5.52 12.70
C LEU A 226 -0.13 5.30 12.26
N VAL A 227 0.23 4.07 11.85
CA VAL A 227 1.48 3.83 11.13
C VAL A 227 1.43 4.54 9.78
N GLY A 228 2.59 4.92 9.27
CA GLY A 228 2.68 5.81 8.11
C GLY A 228 2.71 7.29 8.47
N THR A 229 2.62 7.61 9.78
CA THR A 229 2.72 9.00 10.27
C THR A 229 3.96 9.24 11.13
N PHE A 230 4.74 8.21 11.43
CA PHE A 230 5.93 8.34 12.28
C PHE A 230 7.14 8.84 11.49
N GLY A 231 7.36 8.31 10.30
CA GLY A 231 8.42 8.76 9.42
C GLY A 231 8.05 10.01 8.60
N GLN A 232 9.00 10.50 7.82
CA GLN A 232 8.80 11.67 6.97
C GLN A 232 7.88 11.40 5.78
N MET A 233 7.88 10.15 5.29
CA MET A 233 6.97 9.68 4.23
C MET A 233 6.60 8.22 4.45
N SER A 234 5.41 7.84 3.98
CA SER A 234 4.94 6.46 3.95
C SER A 234 4.27 6.13 2.63
N SER A 235 4.47 4.90 2.17
CA SER A 235 3.80 4.36 0.99
C SER A 235 2.57 3.55 1.35
N LEU A 236 1.64 3.47 0.38
CA LEU A 236 0.44 2.65 0.43
C LEU A 236 0.19 1.99 -0.92
N SER A 237 -0.40 0.81 -0.89
CA SER A 237 -0.85 0.11 -2.10
C SER A 237 -2.35 -0.12 -2.05
N PHE A 238 -2.98 0.06 -3.22
CA PHE A 238 -4.40 -0.19 -3.43
C PHE A 238 -4.62 -1.25 -4.52
N TYR A 239 -3.63 -2.15 -4.69
CA TYR A 239 -3.76 -3.35 -5.49
C TYR A 239 -4.82 -4.29 -4.85
N PRO A 240 -5.53 -5.13 -5.62
CA PRO A 240 -6.69 -5.90 -5.14
C PRO A 240 -6.48 -6.77 -3.89
N ALA A 241 -5.26 -7.15 -3.57
CA ALA A 241 -4.97 -7.94 -2.38
C ALA A 241 -4.90 -7.12 -1.08
N HIS A 242 -4.69 -5.80 -1.18
CA HIS A 242 -4.52 -4.93 -0.02
C HIS A 242 -5.86 -4.57 0.67
N HIS A 243 -5.81 -3.67 1.63
CA HIS A 243 -6.93 -3.33 2.52
C HIS A 243 -8.10 -2.70 1.78
N ILE A 244 -7.80 -1.77 0.86
CA ILE A 244 -8.74 -1.20 -0.10
C ILE A 244 -8.17 -1.38 -1.50
N THR A 245 -9.02 -1.33 -2.53
CA THR A 245 -8.58 -1.53 -3.90
C THR A 245 -9.06 -0.44 -4.86
N MET A 246 -8.21 -0.13 -5.83
CA MET A 246 -8.53 0.71 -6.98
C MET A 246 -8.32 -0.05 -8.31
N GLY A 247 -8.03 -1.36 -8.24
CA GLY A 247 -7.44 -2.15 -9.33
C GLY A 247 -5.92 -1.96 -9.33
N GLU A 248 -5.40 -0.99 -10.04
CA GLU A 248 -4.05 -0.47 -9.84
C GLU A 248 -4.16 0.87 -9.12
N GLY A 249 -3.28 1.08 -8.13
CA GLY A 249 -3.26 2.30 -7.34
C GLY A 249 -2.30 2.22 -6.16
N GLY A 250 -1.91 3.37 -5.67
CA GLY A 250 -1.08 3.54 -4.49
C GLY A 250 -1.11 4.99 -4.01
N GLY A 251 -0.35 5.27 -2.98
CA GLY A 251 -0.25 6.63 -2.46
C GLY A 251 0.98 6.84 -1.60
N VAL A 252 1.36 8.10 -1.49
CA VAL A 252 2.43 8.56 -0.59
C VAL A 252 1.83 9.54 0.41
N ALA A 253 1.81 9.18 1.68
CA ALA A 253 1.57 10.13 2.76
C ALA A 253 2.87 10.87 3.06
N ILE A 254 2.83 12.20 3.06
CA ILE A 254 3.99 13.08 3.26
C ILE A 254 3.75 13.88 4.53
N ASN A 255 4.60 13.66 5.52
CA ASN A 255 4.49 14.27 6.84
C ASN A 255 5.41 15.51 7.00
N ASP A 256 6.45 15.62 6.16
CA ASP A 256 7.39 16.74 6.16
C ASP A 256 7.10 17.73 5.02
N LEU A 257 6.88 19.00 5.37
CA LEU A 257 6.58 20.08 4.43
C LEU A 257 7.69 20.30 3.38
N ALA A 258 8.96 20.08 3.76
CA ALA A 258 10.09 20.28 2.87
C ALA A 258 10.04 19.33 1.64
N LEU A 259 9.42 18.16 1.80
CA LEU A 259 9.39 17.10 0.78
C LEU A 259 8.24 17.26 -0.22
N MET A 260 7.17 18.01 0.13
CA MET A 260 5.91 18.02 -0.63
C MET A 260 6.10 18.42 -2.10
N LYS A 261 6.79 19.53 -2.36
CA LYS A 261 6.98 20.02 -3.74
C LYS A 261 7.82 19.04 -4.56
N THR A 262 8.90 18.54 -3.98
CA THR A 262 9.82 17.62 -4.65
C THR A 262 9.14 16.28 -4.96
N ALA A 263 8.37 15.72 -4.03
CA ALA A 263 7.63 14.48 -4.24
C ALA A 263 6.56 14.64 -5.35
N THR A 264 5.83 15.77 -5.36
CA THR A 264 4.86 16.07 -6.43
C THR A 264 5.56 16.21 -7.79
N SER A 265 6.69 16.91 -7.83
CA SER A 265 7.51 17.06 -9.02
C SER A 265 7.98 15.70 -9.54
N MET A 266 8.48 14.83 -8.66
CA MET A 266 8.92 13.47 -9.02
C MET A 266 7.80 12.63 -9.63
N ARG A 267 6.55 12.73 -9.11
CA ARG A 267 5.38 12.08 -9.70
C ARG A 267 5.05 12.62 -11.10
N ASP A 268 5.30 13.91 -11.34
CA ASP A 268 4.84 14.67 -12.49
C ASP A 268 6.01 15.12 -13.40
N TRP A 269 6.81 14.16 -13.89
CA TRP A 269 7.94 14.32 -14.82
C TRP A 269 9.13 15.16 -14.32
N GLY A 270 9.23 15.48 -13.05
CA GLY A 270 10.21 16.44 -12.53
C GLY A 270 9.84 17.90 -12.79
N ARG A 271 8.56 18.17 -13.08
CA ARG A 271 8.05 19.51 -13.40
C ARG A 271 8.13 20.43 -12.18
N ASP A 272 8.59 21.66 -12.37
CA ASP A 272 8.63 22.69 -11.33
C ASP A 272 7.25 23.31 -11.03
N CYS A 273 6.38 23.41 -12.05
CA CYS A 273 5.02 23.92 -11.91
C CYS A 273 4.17 22.99 -11.04
N TYR A 274 3.47 23.58 -10.07
CA TYR A 274 2.60 22.93 -9.10
C TYR A 274 1.10 23.12 -9.35
N CYS A 275 0.71 23.55 -10.57
CA CYS A 275 -0.70 23.61 -10.92
C CYS A 275 -1.33 22.23 -10.94
N GLU A 276 -2.47 22.06 -10.26
CA GLU A 276 -3.24 20.82 -10.27
C GLU A 276 -3.72 20.47 -11.69
N PRO A 277 -4.09 19.20 -11.97
CA PRO A 277 -4.61 18.77 -13.26
C PRO A 277 -5.78 19.67 -13.75
N GLY A 278 -5.75 20.05 -14.99
CA GLY A 278 -6.74 20.95 -15.59
C GLY A 278 -6.57 22.44 -15.25
N MET A 279 -5.75 22.79 -14.24
CA MET A 279 -5.52 24.18 -13.84
C MET A 279 -4.33 24.80 -14.54
N ASN A 280 -4.41 26.12 -14.77
CA ASN A 280 -3.35 26.90 -15.34
C ASN A 280 -3.12 28.15 -14.50
N ASP A 281 -1.86 28.60 -14.42
CA ASP A 281 -1.45 29.87 -13.83
C ASP A 281 -1.93 30.09 -12.38
N THR A 282 -2.04 29.02 -11.58
CA THR A 282 -2.39 29.09 -10.15
C THR A 282 -1.44 30.02 -9.37
N CYS A 283 -0.20 30.18 -9.83
CA CYS A 283 0.80 31.06 -9.22
C CYS A 283 0.63 32.54 -9.60
N GLY A 284 -0.21 32.89 -10.60
CA GLY A 284 -0.41 34.25 -11.11
C GLY A 284 0.81 34.84 -11.84
N ARG A 285 1.83 34.01 -12.16
CA ARG A 285 3.05 34.46 -12.82
C ARG A 285 3.68 33.39 -13.71
N ARG A 286 2.87 32.68 -14.47
CA ARG A 286 3.28 31.58 -15.35
C ARG A 286 4.52 31.86 -16.21
N PHE A 287 4.63 33.09 -16.69
CA PHE A 287 5.73 33.57 -17.54
C PHE A 287 6.71 34.49 -16.81
N GLY A 288 6.56 34.65 -15.50
CA GLY A 288 7.33 35.59 -14.68
C GLY A 288 8.45 34.95 -13.84
N TRP A 289 8.77 33.69 -14.10
CA TRP A 289 9.86 32.98 -13.43
C TRP A 289 11.15 33.10 -14.20
N THR A 290 12.28 33.15 -13.45
CA THR A 290 13.63 32.97 -13.99
C THR A 290 14.23 31.74 -13.33
N LEU A 291 14.40 30.67 -14.08
CA LEU A 291 14.81 29.37 -13.57
C LEU A 291 15.97 28.83 -14.41
N GLY A 292 17.15 28.71 -13.78
CA GLY A 292 18.39 28.30 -14.46
C GLY A 292 18.72 29.21 -15.66
N ASP A 293 19.15 28.62 -16.75
CA ASP A 293 19.52 29.31 -17.98
C ASP A 293 18.36 29.43 -19.01
N LEU A 294 17.12 29.24 -18.55
CA LEU A 294 15.93 29.38 -19.41
C LEU A 294 15.73 30.86 -19.83
N PRO A 295 15.29 31.13 -21.06
CA PRO A 295 15.10 32.48 -21.53
C PRO A 295 14.01 33.23 -20.70
N PRO A 296 14.10 34.57 -20.58
CA PRO A 296 13.09 35.37 -19.91
C PRO A 296 11.68 35.10 -20.47
N GLY A 297 10.68 34.99 -19.61
CA GLY A 297 9.31 34.73 -20.04
C GLY A 297 9.02 33.27 -20.44
N TYR A 298 9.93 32.35 -20.13
CA TYR A 298 9.72 30.93 -20.42
C TYR A 298 8.52 30.39 -19.62
N ASP A 299 7.74 29.50 -20.23
CA ASP A 299 6.55 28.93 -19.59
C ASP A 299 6.91 28.02 -18.43
N HIS A 300 6.51 28.39 -17.22
CA HIS A 300 6.73 27.61 -16.01
C HIS A 300 6.20 26.16 -16.09
N LYS A 301 5.12 25.93 -16.87
CA LYS A 301 4.57 24.57 -17.09
C LYS A 301 5.53 23.65 -17.82
N TYR A 302 6.50 24.17 -18.55
CA TYR A 302 7.49 23.40 -19.29
C TYR A 302 8.88 23.51 -18.68
N THR A 303 8.96 23.91 -17.42
CA THR A 303 10.21 23.91 -16.65
C THR A 303 10.31 22.62 -15.82
N TYR A 304 11.43 21.95 -15.93
CA TYR A 304 11.73 20.70 -15.25
C TYR A 304 12.95 20.90 -14.35
N SER A 305 12.75 20.83 -13.04
CA SER A 305 13.80 21.01 -12.03
C SER A 305 14.42 19.69 -11.58
N SER A 306 13.82 18.57 -11.96
CA SER A 306 14.25 17.21 -11.59
C SER A 306 14.03 16.24 -12.76
N ILE A 307 14.71 15.10 -12.72
CA ILE A 307 14.44 13.98 -13.62
C ILE A 307 13.39 13.08 -12.94
N GLY A 308 12.12 13.37 -13.18
CA GLY A 308 11.00 12.68 -12.54
C GLY A 308 10.32 11.68 -13.46
N TYR A 309 9.21 11.14 -12.97
CA TYR A 309 8.43 10.07 -13.59
C TYR A 309 7.02 10.55 -13.98
N ASN A 310 6.27 9.74 -14.71
CA ASN A 310 4.82 9.91 -14.85
C ASN A 310 4.13 8.75 -14.13
N LEU A 311 3.78 8.96 -12.85
CA LEU A 311 3.24 7.93 -11.98
C LEU A 311 1.85 8.28 -11.43
N LYS A 312 1.15 9.23 -12.09
CA LYS A 312 -0.21 9.61 -11.71
C LYS A 312 -1.19 8.46 -11.87
N ILE A 313 -2.21 8.47 -11.03
CA ILE A 313 -3.36 7.59 -11.17
C ILE A 313 -4.38 8.17 -12.16
N GLY A 314 -5.19 7.32 -12.78
CA GLY A 314 -6.35 7.74 -13.56
C GLY A 314 -7.55 8.07 -12.66
N ASP A 315 -8.42 8.94 -13.13
CA ASP A 315 -9.57 9.41 -12.34
C ASP A 315 -10.60 8.31 -12.06
N MET A 316 -10.74 7.35 -12.99
CA MET A 316 -11.62 6.19 -12.80
C MET A 316 -11.19 5.29 -11.64
N GLN A 317 -9.87 5.05 -11.48
CA GLN A 317 -9.35 4.30 -10.34
C GLN A 317 -9.58 5.08 -9.03
N ALA A 318 -9.35 6.39 -9.05
CA ALA A 318 -9.59 7.23 -7.89
C ALA A 318 -11.08 7.26 -7.48
N ALA A 319 -12.00 7.22 -8.43
CA ALA A 319 -13.44 7.12 -8.17
C ALA A 319 -13.80 5.83 -7.41
N VAL A 320 -13.19 4.70 -7.79
CA VAL A 320 -13.32 3.44 -7.03
C VAL A 320 -12.72 3.61 -5.64
N GLY A 321 -11.53 4.21 -5.54
CA GLY A 321 -10.83 4.45 -4.27
C GLY A 321 -11.66 5.27 -3.27
N LEU A 322 -12.43 6.24 -3.72
CA LEU A 322 -13.31 7.04 -2.85
C LEU A 322 -14.38 6.18 -2.17
N ALA A 323 -15.04 5.27 -2.92
CA ALA A 323 -16.00 4.34 -2.33
C ALA A 323 -15.33 3.37 -1.34
N GLN A 324 -14.14 2.92 -1.65
CA GLN A 324 -13.36 2.04 -0.79
C GLN A 324 -12.85 2.75 0.48
N ALA A 325 -12.41 4.01 0.37
CA ALA A 325 -11.93 4.79 1.52
C ALA A 325 -13.00 4.95 2.60
N ALA A 326 -14.27 5.09 2.22
CA ALA A 326 -15.40 5.14 3.15
C ALA A 326 -15.62 3.85 3.96
N ARG A 327 -14.92 2.77 3.61
CA ARG A 327 -15.07 1.43 4.23
C ARG A 327 -13.81 0.98 5.00
N ILE A 328 -12.80 1.83 5.11
CA ILE A 328 -11.51 1.46 5.75
C ILE A 328 -11.74 0.89 7.15
N ASP A 329 -12.51 1.56 8.00
CA ASP A 329 -12.71 1.15 9.38
C ASP A 329 -13.40 -0.23 9.49
N ASP A 330 -14.45 -0.48 8.68
CA ASP A 330 -15.11 -1.80 8.60
C ASP A 330 -14.14 -2.89 8.14
N PHE A 331 -13.33 -2.62 7.13
CA PHE A 331 -12.38 -3.59 6.61
C PHE A 331 -11.27 -3.91 7.61
N VAL A 332 -10.75 -2.91 8.29
CA VAL A 332 -9.73 -3.07 9.35
C VAL A 332 -10.31 -3.87 10.52
N ALA A 333 -11.53 -3.53 10.97
CA ALA A 333 -12.19 -4.24 12.07
C ALA A 333 -12.40 -5.73 11.75
N ARG A 334 -12.85 -6.06 10.53
CA ARG A 334 -13.03 -7.45 10.09
C ARG A 334 -11.71 -8.21 9.99
N ARG A 335 -10.65 -7.60 9.47
CA ARG A 335 -9.31 -8.21 9.42
C ARG A 335 -8.80 -8.53 10.83
N ARG A 336 -8.96 -7.61 11.77
CA ARG A 336 -8.61 -7.83 13.19
C ARG A 336 -9.39 -8.97 13.82
N ALA A 337 -10.70 -9.02 13.58
CA ALA A 337 -11.56 -10.10 14.09
C ALA A 337 -11.14 -11.45 13.51
N ASN A 338 -10.90 -11.56 12.21
CA ASN A 338 -10.44 -12.78 11.56
C ASN A 338 -9.07 -13.23 12.07
N PHE A 339 -8.16 -12.29 12.29
CA PHE A 339 -6.83 -12.58 12.83
C PHE A 339 -6.92 -13.10 14.28
N ALA A 340 -7.69 -12.44 15.13
CA ALA A 340 -7.92 -12.87 16.52
C ALA A 340 -8.54 -14.27 16.56
N HIS A 341 -9.50 -14.56 15.69
CA HIS A 341 -10.12 -15.88 15.58
C HIS A 341 -9.08 -16.97 15.26
N TYR A 342 -8.17 -16.74 14.30
CA TYR A 342 -7.06 -17.68 14.05
C TYR A 342 -6.12 -17.80 15.24
N MET A 343 -5.79 -16.71 15.94
CA MET A 343 -4.94 -16.76 17.14
C MET A 343 -5.53 -17.71 18.19
N ASP A 344 -6.82 -17.58 18.47
CA ASP A 344 -7.52 -18.43 19.44
C ASP A 344 -7.56 -19.90 18.99
N ARG A 345 -7.89 -20.15 17.72
CA ARG A 345 -8.00 -21.50 17.18
C ARG A 345 -6.66 -22.25 17.08
N LEU A 346 -5.59 -21.54 16.75
CA LEU A 346 -4.26 -22.15 16.51
C LEU A 346 -3.35 -22.07 17.74
N ALA A 347 -3.75 -21.43 18.82
CA ALA A 347 -3.00 -21.39 20.08
C ALA A 347 -2.50 -22.77 20.57
N PRO A 348 -3.30 -23.87 20.49
CA PRO A 348 -2.83 -25.20 20.90
C PRO A 348 -1.65 -25.77 20.08
N LEU A 349 -1.32 -25.17 18.93
CA LEU A 349 -0.21 -25.58 18.06
C LEU A 349 1.12 -24.86 18.35
N GLU A 350 1.21 -24.05 19.43
CA GLU A 350 2.41 -23.27 19.75
C GLU A 350 3.70 -24.15 19.86
N GLY A 351 3.54 -25.43 20.17
CA GLY A 351 4.62 -26.41 20.15
C GLY A 351 5.13 -26.79 18.75
N GLN A 352 4.32 -26.65 17.71
CA GLN A 352 4.62 -27.02 16.32
C GLN A 352 4.81 -25.82 15.39
N ILE A 353 4.22 -24.68 15.72
CA ILE A 353 4.34 -23.43 14.93
C ILE A 353 4.81 -22.28 15.81
N VAL A 354 5.36 -21.25 15.18
CA VAL A 354 5.53 -19.93 15.77
C VAL A 354 4.30 -19.11 15.36
N LEU A 355 3.50 -18.74 16.35
CA LEU A 355 2.36 -17.84 16.16
C LEU A 355 2.83 -16.40 15.93
N PRO A 356 2.03 -15.57 15.25
CA PRO A 356 2.32 -14.15 15.12
C PRO A 356 2.49 -13.46 16.48
N VAL A 357 3.52 -12.63 16.58
CA VAL A 357 3.79 -11.80 17.77
C VAL A 357 3.48 -10.36 17.44
N VAL A 358 2.67 -9.71 18.26
CA VAL A 358 2.29 -8.31 18.13
C VAL A 358 2.89 -7.52 19.29
N HIS A 359 3.55 -6.40 19.00
CA HIS A 359 4.08 -5.53 20.04
C HIS A 359 2.94 -5.02 20.95
N PRO A 360 3.11 -4.93 22.30
CA PRO A 360 2.03 -4.54 23.22
C PRO A 360 1.37 -3.19 22.92
N LYS A 361 2.09 -2.25 22.31
CA LYS A 361 1.57 -0.95 21.88
C LYS A 361 0.95 -0.97 20.48
N ALA A 362 1.09 -2.07 19.73
CA ALA A 362 0.62 -2.15 18.35
C ALA A 362 -0.82 -2.67 18.28
N SER A 363 -1.58 -2.11 17.35
CA SER A 363 -2.85 -2.66 16.90
C SER A 363 -2.75 -2.91 15.41
N PRO A 364 -2.49 -4.15 14.97
CA PRO A 364 -2.23 -4.47 13.58
C PRO A 364 -3.46 -4.24 12.70
N SER A 365 -3.21 -4.05 11.42
CA SER A 365 -4.21 -4.19 10.36
C SER A 365 -3.75 -5.35 9.47
N PRO A 366 -4.09 -6.61 9.81
CA PRO A 366 -3.45 -7.76 9.23
C PRO A 366 -3.72 -7.91 7.73
N PHE A 367 -2.66 -8.06 6.94
CA PHE A 367 -2.76 -8.41 5.53
C PHE A 367 -3.05 -9.91 5.34
N GLY A 368 -2.43 -10.75 6.16
CA GLY A 368 -2.60 -12.19 6.22
C GLY A 368 -2.35 -12.72 7.64
N PHE A 369 -2.58 -14.00 7.85
CA PHE A 369 -2.22 -14.71 9.09
C PHE A 369 -0.97 -15.55 8.82
N PRO A 370 0.23 -15.10 9.22
CA PRO A 370 1.46 -15.84 8.99
C PRO A 370 1.59 -17.03 9.95
N ILE A 371 2.11 -18.13 9.43
CA ILE A 371 2.41 -19.37 10.15
C ILE A 371 3.85 -19.74 9.84
N THR A 372 4.70 -19.88 10.85
CA THR A 372 6.05 -20.43 10.71
C THR A 372 6.12 -21.79 11.37
N VAL A 373 6.32 -22.84 10.60
CA VAL A 373 6.49 -24.19 11.17
C VAL A 373 7.83 -24.29 11.90
N ARG A 374 7.85 -25.06 13.01
CA ARG A 374 9.08 -25.27 13.74
C ARG A 374 10.05 -26.17 12.95
N GLU A 375 11.29 -26.18 13.39
CA GLU A 375 12.34 -26.95 12.76
C GLU A 375 11.99 -28.45 12.72
N GLY A 376 12.34 -29.12 11.62
CA GLY A 376 11.98 -30.50 11.38
C GLY A 376 10.62 -30.73 10.71
N ILE A 377 9.76 -29.73 10.60
CA ILE A 377 8.44 -29.82 9.95
C ILE A 377 8.53 -29.30 8.51
N ASP A 378 8.04 -30.09 7.54
CA ASP A 378 8.01 -29.69 6.12
C ASP A 378 6.90 -28.68 5.83
N ARG A 379 7.28 -27.39 5.73
CA ARG A 379 6.37 -26.30 5.33
C ARG A 379 5.70 -26.58 3.98
N ASN A 380 6.39 -27.18 3.02
CA ASN A 380 5.83 -27.46 1.71
C ASN A 380 4.76 -28.57 1.76
N ALA A 381 4.88 -29.50 2.70
CA ALA A 381 3.83 -30.48 2.94
C ALA A 381 2.56 -29.80 3.50
N LEU A 382 2.70 -28.85 4.44
CA LEU A 382 1.58 -28.05 4.94
C LEU A 382 0.93 -27.22 3.83
N VAL A 383 1.73 -26.58 2.96
CA VAL A 383 1.22 -25.82 1.80
C VAL A 383 0.37 -26.72 0.90
N ARG A 384 0.89 -27.88 0.49
CA ARG A 384 0.15 -28.84 -0.35
C ARG A 384 -1.16 -29.29 0.32
N TRP A 385 -1.11 -29.61 1.61
CA TRP A 385 -2.28 -30.00 2.38
C TRP A 385 -3.38 -28.94 2.38
N LEU A 386 -3.02 -27.67 2.58
CA LEU A 386 -3.97 -26.55 2.58
C LEU A 386 -4.51 -26.25 1.18
N GLU A 387 -3.66 -26.26 0.14
CA GLU A 387 -4.10 -26.04 -1.24
C GLU A 387 -5.04 -27.18 -1.73
N ASP A 388 -4.79 -28.43 -1.32
CA ASP A 388 -5.68 -29.57 -1.60
C ASP A 388 -7.06 -29.38 -0.91
N ALA A 389 -7.07 -28.79 0.29
CA ALA A 389 -8.28 -28.39 1.00
C ALA A 389 -8.91 -27.10 0.48
N LYS A 390 -8.48 -26.58 -0.68
CA LYS A 390 -8.95 -25.32 -1.31
C LYS A 390 -8.65 -24.06 -0.49
N ILE A 391 -7.65 -24.08 0.38
CA ILE A 391 -7.19 -22.95 1.16
C ILE A 391 -5.93 -22.38 0.52
N GLU A 392 -6.02 -21.21 -0.06
CA GLU A 392 -4.88 -20.55 -0.70
C GLU A 392 -3.85 -20.09 0.33
N THR A 393 -2.59 -20.30 -0.02
CA THR A 393 -1.44 -19.90 0.78
C THR A 393 -0.52 -18.97 -0.01
N ARG A 394 0.26 -18.14 0.69
CA ARG A 394 1.33 -17.34 0.12
C ARG A 394 2.55 -17.37 1.01
N LEU A 395 3.71 -17.06 0.44
CA LEU A 395 4.94 -16.85 1.18
C LEU A 395 4.97 -15.42 1.75
N VAL A 396 5.74 -15.24 2.83
CA VAL A 396 5.97 -13.90 3.39
C VAL A 396 6.94 -13.15 2.48
N PHE A 397 6.42 -12.24 1.67
CA PHE A 397 7.15 -11.49 0.64
C PHE A 397 8.04 -12.38 -0.24
N GLY A 398 9.25 -11.90 -0.56
CA GLY A 398 10.27 -12.68 -1.26
C GLY A 398 11.08 -13.61 -0.36
N GLY A 399 10.72 -13.74 0.94
CA GLY A 399 11.59 -14.35 1.93
C GLY A 399 12.88 -13.53 2.09
N ASN A 400 14.02 -14.19 2.35
CA ASN A 400 15.32 -13.52 2.31
C ASN A 400 15.63 -13.09 0.87
N ILE A 401 15.45 -11.78 0.60
CA ILE A 401 15.56 -11.21 -0.76
C ILE A 401 16.93 -11.47 -1.39
N LEU A 402 17.99 -11.63 -0.59
CA LEU A 402 19.35 -11.91 -1.07
C LEU A 402 19.50 -13.32 -1.65
N ARG A 403 18.53 -14.21 -1.42
CA ARG A 403 18.47 -15.55 -2.04
C ARG A 403 17.81 -15.51 -3.43
N GLN A 404 17.07 -14.45 -3.74
CA GLN A 404 16.40 -14.31 -5.02
C GLN A 404 17.40 -14.06 -6.16
N PRO A 405 17.22 -14.68 -7.33
CA PRO A 405 18.19 -14.62 -8.43
C PRO A 405 18.60 -13.20 -8.86
N GLY A 406 17.63 -12.27 -8.90
CA GLY A 406 17.86 -10.90 -9.33
C GLY A 406 18.72 -10.06 -8.38
N TYR A 407 18.89 -10.50 -7.12
CA TYR A 407 19.56 -9.70 -6.09
C TYR A 407 20.91 -10.29 -5.63
N ARG A 408 21.39 -11.35 -6.29
CA ARG A 408 22.63 -12.02 -5.90
C ARG A 408 23.87 -11.15 -6.03
N SER A 409 23.92 -10.33 -7.06
CA SER A 409 25.10 -9.52 -7.44
C SER A 409 24.97 -8.03 -7.13
N ILE A 410 23.94 -7.58 -6.40
CA ILE A 410 23.78 -6.18 -6.05
C ILE A 410 24.87 -5.70 -5.09
N ALA A 411 25.28 -4.44 -5.22
CA ALA A 411 26.09 -3.77 -4.21
C ALA A 411 25.26 -3.67 -2.90
N ARG A 412 25.82 -4.16 -1.80
CA ARG A 412 25.12 -4.22 -0.51
C ARG A 412 26.09 -4.32 0.64
N ARG A 413 25.60 -4.03 1.84
CA ARG A 413 26.19 -4.41 3.11
C ARG A 413 25.21 -5.31 3.88
N VAL A 414 25.71 -6.27 4.61
CA VAL A 414 24.91 -7.10 5.52
C VAL A 414 25.43 -6.87 6.93
N HIS A 415 24.56 -6.61 7.87
CA HIS A 415 24.90 -6.46 9.29
C HIS A 415 24.49 -7.71 10.05
N GLY A 416 25.49 -8.41 10.62
CA GLY A 416 25.28 -9.67 11.32
C GLY A 416 24.91 -10.84 10.41
N GLU A 417 24.25 -11.83 10.99
CA GLU A 417 23.69 -12.98 10.28
C GLU A 417 22.22 -12.74 9.91
N LEU A 418 21.73 -13.43 8.91
CA LEU A 418 20.34 -13.36 8.44
C LEU A 418 19.61 -14.68 8.69
N ALA A 419 19.85 -15.29 9.85
CA ALA A 419 19.36 -16.63 10.18
C ALA A 419 17.82 -16.68 10.27
N ASN A 420 17.20 -15.68 10.89
CA ASN A 420 15.75 -15.58 10.97
C ASN A 420 15.12 -15.30 9.61
N SER A 421 15.75 -14.47 8.79
CA SER A 421 15.30 -14.20 7.42
C SER A 421 15.31 -15.46 6.56
N ASP A 422 16.35 -16.30 6.67
CA ASP A 422 16.39 -17.62 6.01
C ASP A 422 15.35 -18.58 6.61
N ALA A 423 15.12 -18.55 7.92
CA ALA A 423 14.09 -19.34 8.57
C ALA A 423 12.68 -18.94 8.10
N ILE A 424 12.38 -17.65 8.02
CA ILE A 424 11.11 -17.13 7.48
C ILE A 424 10.93 -17.60 6.03
N MET A 425 11.95 -17.48 5.19
CA MET A 425 11.89 -17.92 3.79
C MET A 425 11.56 -19.41 3.67
N ASN A 426 12.19 -20.24 4.50
CA ASN A 426 12.10 -21.69 4.39
C ASN A 426 10.90 -22.30 5.11
N ARG A 427 10.43 -21.66 6.19
CA ARG A 427 9.46 -22.25 7.12
C ARG A 427 8.13 -21.50 7.23
N SER A 428 8.01 -20.31 6.61
CA SER A 428 6.80 -19.49 6.75
C SER A 428 5.90 -19.55 5.52
N LEU A 429 4.63 -19.38 5.77
CA LEU A 429 3.56 -19.12 4.80
C LEU A 429 2.54 -18.19 5.47
N PHE A 430 1.59 -17.65 4.73
CA PHE A 430 0.41 -17.05 5.32
C PHE A 430 -0.88 -17.47 4.62
N ILE A 431 -2.00 -17.44 5.35
CA ILE A 431 -3.37 -17.65 4.89
C ILE A 431 -4.16 -16.35 5.01
N GLY A 432 -5.33 -16.30 4.38
CA GLY A 432 -6.12 -15.07 4.28
C GLY A 432 -6.78 -14.65 5.58
N VAL A 433 -6.88 -13.32 5.78
CA VAL A 433 -7.70 -12.68 6.84
C VAL A 433 -8.61 -11.58 6.28
N TYR A 434 -8.73 -11.48 4.95
CA TYR A 434 -9.44 -10.38 4.31
C TYR A 434 -10.94 -10.34 4.68
N PRO A 435 -11.61 -9.18 4.57
CA PRO A 435 -12.98 -8.98 5.08
C PRO A 435 -14.06 -9.86 4.46
N GLY A 436 -13.73 -10.62 3.43
CA GLY A 436 -14.67 -11.54 2.78
C GLY A 436 -14.72 -12.93 3.39
N LEU A 437 -13.86 -13.23 4.34
CA LEU A 437 -13.92 -14.49 5.08
C LEU A 437 -14.93 -14.40 6.22
N THR A 438 -15.76 -15.45 6.35
CA THR A 438 -16.70 -15.61 7.47
C THR A 438 -16.06 -16.39 8.61
N PRO A 439 -16.59 -16.33 9.83
CA PRO A 439 -16.10 -17.16 10.96
C PRO A 439 -16.06 -18.65 10.61
N GLU A 440 -17.05 -19.17 9.89
CA GLU A 440 -17.09 -20.56 9.43
C GLU A 440 -15.94 -20.91 8.48
N MET A 441 -15.56 -19.98 7.58
CA MET A 441 -14.41 -20.16 6.70
C MET A 441 -13.10 -20.16 7.49
N ILE A 442 -12.98 -19.32 8.51
CA ILE A 442 -11.83 -19.28 9.41
C ILE A 442 -11.72 -20.59 10.19
N ASP A 443 -12.83 -21.09 10.74
CA ASP A 443 -12.87 -22.38 11.44
C ASP A 443 -12.43 -23.52 10.53
N TYR A 444 -12.95 -23.59 9.31
CA TYR A 444 -12.55 -24.60 8.32
C TYR A 444 -11.03 -24.56 8.03
N ALA A 445 -10.49 -23.36 7.83
CA ALA A 445 -9.05 -23.22 7.55
C ALA A 445 -8.19 -23.60 8.78
N ALA A 446 -8.61 -23.19 10.00
CA ALA A 446 -7.93 -23.55 11.23
C ALA A 446 -7.98 -25.06 11.49
N ASP A 447 -9.13 -25.70 11.25
CA ASP A 447 -9.29 -27.16 11.39
C ASP A 447 -8.38 -27.93 10.41
N ALA A 448 -8.23 -27.42 9.19
CA ALA A 448 -7.30 -28.02 8.22
C ALA A 448 -5.83 -27.93 8.70
N VAL A 449 -5.42 -26.81 9.27
CA VAL A 449 -4.08 -26.65 9.89
C VAL A 449 -3.91 -27.62 11.05
N ILE A 450 -4.87 -27.68 11.96
CA ILE A 450 -4.84 -28.57 13.13
C ILE A 450 -4.78 -30.07 12.70
N ALA A 451 -5.58 -30.42 11.70
CA ALA A 451 -5.61 -31.79 11.17
C ALA A 451 -4.26 -32.22 10.56
N PHE A 452 -3.55 -31.28 9.89
CA PHE A 452 -2.22 -31.54 9.39
C PHE A 452 -1.26 -31.96 10.53
N PHE A 453 -1.22 -31.18 11.61
CA PHE A 453 -0.31 -31.45 12.73
C PHE A 453 -0.71 -32.69 13.53
N ARG A 454 -1.98 -33.04 13.61
CA ARG A 454 -2.41 -34.34 14.19
C ARG A 454 -1.94 -35.55 13.40
N LYS A 455 -1.75 -35.39 12.10
CA LYS A 455 -1.36 -36.49 11.21
C LYS A 455 0.14 -36.56 10.99
N HIS A 456 0.85 -35.45 11.06
CA HIS A 456 2.26 -35.32 10.66
C HIS A 456 3.17 -34.71 11.73
N GLY A 457 2.61 -34.34 12.91
CA GLY A 457 3.31 -33.73 14.04
C GLY A 457 3.77 -34.73 15.10
#